data_198b9c7df38bc35464cb0202486906bb
#
_entry.id   198b9c7df38bc35464cb0202486906bb
#
_cell.length_a   1.000
_cell.length_b   1.000
_cell.length_c   1.000
_cell.angle_alpha   90.00
_cell.angle_beta   90.00
_cell.angle_gamma   90.00
#
_symmetry.space_group_name_H-M   'P 1'
#
loop_
_entity.id
_entity.type
_entity.pdbx_description
1 polymer ?
#
loop_
_entity_poly.entity_id
_entity_poly.type
_entity_poly.pdbx_seq_one_letter_code
_entity_poly.pdbx_strand_id
1 'polypeptide(L)'
;MISDHCKSIFYEEFCSGIEVIESQCNDEFHNKLYFSNVISLMEKYLYDLFIHEISSNRKAIVRLGTQNKFRTESLKIPYLLHHTVEEYLINAMKNMVWHRLNDIDVLFKNVIGIKINISTTLLENLNIRHHIIHRNGYDLEGNKVLIEDQDLQSCIALVDSFVFDIDKKYQIQGQMKKL
;
A
#
# COMPACT_ATOMS: atom_id res chain seq x y z
N MET A 1 -7.16 28.25 10.19
CA MET A 1 -7.27 27.14 11.15
C MET A 1 -7.18 25.86 10.33
N ILE A 2 -6.01 25.23 10.34
CA ILE A 2 -5.83 23.88 9.77
C ILE A 2 -6.54 22.98 10.77
N SER A 3 -7.67 22.39 10.38
CA SER A 3 -8.35 21.42 11.22
C SER A 3 -7.37 20.29 11.52
N ASP A 4 -7.14 19.99 12.80
CA ASP A 4 -6.39 18.81 13.21
C ASP A 4 -6.97 17.61 12.49
N HIS A 5 -6.26 17.16 11.46
CA HIS A 5 -6.68 16.00 10.68
C HIS A 5 -6.44 14.78 11.57
N CYS A 6 -7.51 14.13 12.01
CA CYS A 6 -7.40 12.92 12.80
C CYS A 6 -6.71 11.86 11.90
N LYS A 7 -5.49 11.47 12.26
CA LYS A 7 -4.72 10.43 11.57
C LYS A 7 -5.31 9.06 11.88
N SER A 8 -5.27 8.13 10.93
CA SER A 8 -5.58 6.75 11.24
C SER A 8 -4.42 6.07 11.96
N ILE A 9 -4.71 5.01 12.69
CA ILE A 9 -3.67 4.17 13.32
C ILE A 9 -2.69 3.63 12.27
N PHE A 10 -3.15 3.35 11.05
CA PHE A 10 -2.30 2.87 9.95
C PHE A 10 -1.31 3.92 9.48
N TYR A 11 -1.73 5.19 9.45
CA TYR A 11 -0.84 6.29 9.11
C TYR A 11 0.15 6.61 10.25
N GLU A 12 -0.28 6.49 11.50
CA GLU A 12 0.62 6.63 12.66
C GLU A 12 1.70 5.55 12.64
N GLU A 13 1.35 4.29 12.37
CA GLU A 13 2.32 3.19 12.22
C GLU A 13 3.28 3.44 11.04
N PHE A 14 2.77 3.94 9.91
CA PHE A 14 3.60 4.32 8.77
C PHE A 14 4.60 5.42 9.15
N CYS A 15 4.16 6.50 9.79
CA CYS A 15 5.02 7.60 10.25
C CYS A 15 6.10 7.08 11.20
N SER A 16 5.75 6.24 12.17
CA SER A 16 6.72 5.65 13.10
C SER A 16 7.78 4.83 12.37
N GLY A 17 7.41 4.10 11.32
CA GLY A 17 8.36 3.39 10.46
C GLY A 17 9.31 4.32 9.70
N ILE A 18 8.82 5.45 9.21
CA ILE A 18 9.64 6.49 8.56
C ILE A 18 10.60 7.12 9.56
N GLU A 19 10.15 7.49 10.76
CA GLU A 19 11.01 8.05 11.82
C GLU A 19 12.16 7.12 12.17
N VAL A 20 11.94 5.80 12.21
CA VAL A 20 13.02 4.82 12.42
C VAL A 20 14.05 4.89 11.29
N ILE A 21 13.63 4.98 10.03
CA ILE A 21 14.54 5.10 8.88
C ILE A 21 15.35 6.39 8.97
N GLU A 22 14.71 7.53 9.24
CA GLU A 22 15.35 8.85 9.33
C GLU A 22 16.36 8.95 10.49
N SER A 23 16.17 8.16 11.56
CA SER A 23 17.07 8.11 12.70
C SER A 23 18.37 7.34 12.44
N GLN A 24 18.49 6.62 11.32
CA GLN A 24 19.65 5.79 11.02
C GLN A 24 20.78 6.59 10.34
N CYS A 25 22.02 6.10 10.48
CA CYS A 25 23.15 6.61 9.72
C CYS A 25 23.04 6.16 8.26
N ASN A 26 23.24 7.09 7.33
CA ASN A 26 23.13 6.86 5.91
C ASN A 26 24.52 6.65 5.28
N ASP A 27 24.61 5.66 4.40
CA ASP A 27 25.69 5.47 3.43
C ASP A 27 25.07 4.85 2.16
N GLU A 28 25.84 4.76 1.09
CA GLU A 28 25.35 4.26 -0.22
C GLU A 28 24.68 2.87 -0.13
N PHE A 29 25.19 1.99 0.73
CA PHE A 29 24.62 0.65 0.89
C PHE A 29 23.32 0.69 1.67
N HIS A 30 23.30 1.39 2.80
CA HIS A 30 22.12 1.50 3.65
C HIS A 30 21.00 2.29 2.98
N ASN A 31 21.33 3.33 2.21
CA ASN A 31 20.33 4.10 1.46
C ASN A 31 19.50 3.23 0.52
N LYS A 32 20.08 2.23 -0.15
CA LYS A 32 19.32 1.28 -0.98
C LYS A 32 18.34 0.44 -0.17
N LEU A 33 18.78 -0.02 1.02
CA LEU A 33 17.93 -0.79 1.93
C LEU A 33 16.79 0.08 2.46
N TYR A 34 17.10 1.30 2.88
CA TYR A 34 16.09 2.24 3.40
C TYR A 34 15.12 2.68 2.32
N PHE A 35 15.58 2.97 1.10
CA PHE A 35 14.73 3.26 -0.04
C PHE A 35 13.72 2.13 -0.29
N SER A 36 14.19 0.89 -0.28
CA SER A 36 13.33 -0.27 -0.45
C SER A 36 12.35 -0.44 0.72
N ASN A 37 12.78 -0.09 1.94
CA ASN A 37 11.96 -0.18 3.14
C ASN A 37 10.85 0.89 3.17
N VAL A 38 11.13 2.12 2.70
CA VAL A 38 10.11 3.18 2.53
C VAL A 38 8.96 2.68 1.65
N ILE A 39 9.27 2.03 0.54
CA ILE A 39 8.24 1.42 -0.35
C ILE A 39 7.49 0.29 0.38
N SER A 40 8.19 -0.53 1.16
CA SER A 40 7.56 -1.61 1.94
C SER A 40 6.63 -1.09 3.04
N LEU A 41 6.95 0.05 3.67
CA LEU A 41 6.05 0.74 4.61
C LEU A 41 4.78 1.23 3.92
N MET A 42 4.89 1.78 2.71
CA MET A 42 3.73 2.14 1.89
C MET A 42 2.86 0.91 1.57
N GLU A 43 3.49 -0.19 1.13
CA GLU A 43 2.76 -1.44 0.85
C GLU A 43 2.03 -1.95 2.09
N LYS A 44 2.69 -1.91 3.26
CA LYS A 44 2.09 -2.30 4.54
C LYS A 44 0.89 -1.42 4.89
N TYR A 45 1.01 -0.10 4.76
CA TYR A 45 -0.11 0.82 5.00
C TYR A 45 -1.31 0.49 4.11
N LEU A 46 -1.11 0.32 2.80
CA LEU A 46 -2.18 -0.01 1.85
C LEU A 46 -2.84 -1.34 2.21
N TYR A 47 -2.04 -2.34 2.55
CA TYR A 47 -2.49 -3.65 2.97
C TYR A 47 -3.32 -3.58 4.24
N ASP A 48 -2.80 -2.99 5.31
CA ASP A 48 -3.45 -2.97 6.63
C ASP A 48 -4.79 -2.23 6.57
N LEU A 49 -4.83 -1.07 5.92
CA LEU A 49 -6.06 -0.29 5.73
C LEU A 49 -7.09 -1.07 4.93
N PHE A 50 -6.69 -1.71 3.83
CA PHE A 50 -7.62 -2.47 2.99
C PHE A 50 -8.16 -3.70 3.70
N ILE A 51 -7.28 -4.49 4.35
CA ILE A 51 -7.68 -5.68 5.11
C ILE A 51 -8.61 -5.29 6.26
N HIS A 52 -8.30 -4.21 6.99
CA HIS A 52 -9.18 -3.69 8.04
C HIS A 52 -10.58 -3.38 7.50
N GLU A 53 -10.66 -2.62 6.41
CA GLU A 53 -11.96 -2.22 5.85
C GLU A 53 -12.79 -3.42 5.36
N ILE A 54 -12.19 -4.39 4.66
CA ILE A 54 -12.94 -5.58 4.21
C ILE A 54 -13.31 -6.54 5.35
N SER A 55 -12.56 -6.53 6.45
CA SER A 55 -12.84 -7.38 7.62
C SER A 55 -13.90 -6.78 8.54
N SER A 56 -13.98 -5.45 8.62
CA SER A 56 -14.90 -4.74 9.52
C SER A 56 -16.18 -4.23 8.86
N ASN A 57 -16.20 -4.11 7.53
CA ASN A 57 -17.29 -3.52 6.77
C ASN A 57 -17.91 -4.53 5.79
N ARG A 58 -19.11 -5.04 6.16
CA ARG A 58 -19.86 -5.99 5.34
C ARG A 58 -20.10 -5.51 3.90
N LYS A 59 -20.32 -4.21 3.68
CA LYS A 59 -20.51 -3.65 2.34
C LYS A 59 -19.22 -3.71 1.51
N ALA A 60 -18.06 -3.51 2.14
CA ALA A 60 -16.77 -3.57 1.46
C ALA A 60 -16.45 -5.00 0.99
N ILE A 61 -16.62 -6.01 1.84
CA ILE A 61 -16.34 -7.40 1.44
C ILE A 61 -17.31 -7.90 0.37
N VAL A 62 -18.58 -7.48 0.40
CA VAL A 62 -19.53 -7.78 -0.69
C VAL A 62 -19.10 -7.14 -2.00
N ARG A 63 -18.67 -5.88 -1.99
CA ARG A 63 -18.13 -5.20 -3.19
C ARG A 63 -16.87 -5.90 -3.71
N LEU A 64 -16.00 -6.40 -2.81
CA LEU A 64 -14.82 -7.16 -3.20
C LEU A 64 -15.21 -8.43 -3.97
N GLY A 65 -16.17 -9.20 -3.48
CA GLY A 65 -16.67 -10.43 -4.14
C GLY A 65 -17.27 -10.18 -5.53
N THR A 66 -17.72 -8.95 -5.83
CA THR A 66 -18.25 -8.59 -7.15
C THR A 66 -17.18 -8.11 -8.15
N GLN A 67 -15.91 -7.97 -7.73
CA GLN A 67 -14.83 -7.57 -8.64
C GLN A 67 -14.56 -8.63 -9.70
N ASN A 68 -14.11 -8.21 -10.87
CA ASN A 68 -13.86 -9.10 -12.01
C ASN A 68 -13.00 -10.33 -11.65
N LYS A 69 -12.03 -10.14 -10.76
CA LYS A 69 -11.16 -11.22 -10.27
C LYS A 69 -11.93 -12.37 -9.62
N PHE A 70 -13.02 -12.08 -8.92
CA PHE A 70 -13.81 -13.07 -8.16
C PHE A 70 -15.13 -13.44 -8.84
N ARG A 71 -15.57 -12.66 -9.82
CA ARG A 71 -16.89 -12.81 -10.45
C ARG A 71 -17.11 -14.17 -11.11
N THR A 72 -16.05 -14.80 -11.62
CA THR A 72 -16.09 -16.09 -12.29
C THR A 72 -15.55 -17.22 -11.43
N GLU A 73 -15.14 -16.93 -10.17
CA GLU A 73 -14.65 -17.95 -9.25
C GLU A 73 -15.78 -18.87 -8.79
N SER A 74 -15.47 -20.15 -8.70
CA SER A 74 -16.36 -21.15 -8.13
C SER A 74 -15.67 -21.85 -6.97
N LEU A 75 -16.30 -21.84 -5.81
CA LEU A 75 -15.80 -22.51 -4.63
C LEU A 75 -16.43 -23.92 -4.54
N LYS A 76 -15.59 -24.92 -4.28
CA LYS A 76 -16.06 -26.31 -4.10
C LYS A 76 -16.78 -26.45 -2.75
N ILE A 77 -17.88 -27.23 -2.73
CA ILE A 77 -18.65 -27.51 -1.51
C ILE A 77 -17.77 -28.00 -0.35
N PRO A 78 -16.82 -28.97 -0.54
CA PRO A 78 -15.95 -29.41 0.55
C PRO A 78 -15.13 -28.27 1.19
N TYR A 79 -14.73 -27.26 0.42
CA TYR A 79 -14.04 -26.09 0.95
C TYR A 79 -14.99 -25.28 1.86
N LEU A 80 -16.22 -25.03 1.42
CA LEU A 80 -17.22 -24.25 2.15
C LEU A 80 -17.73 -24.93 3.43
N LEU A 81 -17.49 -26.22 3.61
CA LEU A 81 -17.80 -26.91 4.88
C LEU A 81 -16.86 -26.49 6.02
N HIS A 82 -15.68 -25.97 5.70
CA HIS A 82 -14.64 -25.63 6.68
C HIS A 82 -14.25 -24.14 6.64
N HIS A 83 -14.67 -23.41 5.60
CA HIS A 83 -14.29 -22.00 5.38
C HIS A 83 -15.47 -21.20 4.89
N THR A 84 -15.47 -19.92 5.24
CA THR A 84 -16.45 -18.97 4.72
C THR A 84 -15.96 -18.31 3.41
N VAL A 85 -16.89 -17.75 2.64
CA VAL A 85 -16.58 -16.95 1.46
C VAL A 85 -15.74 -15.72 1.84
N GLU A 86 -16.03 -15.11 2.99
CA GLU A 86 -15.29 -13.99 3.52
C GLU A 86 -13.83 -14.33 3.80
N GLU A 87 -13.58 -15.47 4.45
CA GLU A 87 -12.20 -15.96 4.69
C GLU A 87 -11.44 -16.19 3.38
N TYR A 88 -12.11 -16.76 2.37
CA TYR A 88 -11.52 -16.92 1.05
C TYR A 88 -11.10 -15.59 0.43
N LEU A 89 -11.99 -14.58 0.44
CA LEU A 89 -11.72 -13.25 -0.11
C LEU A 89 -10.59 -12.54 0.64
N ILE A 90 -10.62 -12.58 1.97
CA ILE A 90 -9.56 -11.98 2.80
C ILE A 90 -8.21 -12.65 2.54
N ASN A 91 -8.16 -13.98 2.47
CA ASN A 91 -6.92 -14.70 2.18
C ASN A 91 -6.40 -14.43 0.77
N ALA A 92 -7.27 -14.24 -0.21
CA ALA A 92 -6.87 -13.82 -1.56
C ALA A 92 -6.22 -12.43 -1.56
N MET A 93 -6.69 -11.51 -0.73
CA MET A 93 -6.10 -10.17 -0.58
C MET A 93 -4.78 -10.20 0.20
N LYS A 94 -4.66 -11.06 1.24
CA LYS A 94 -3.40 -11.24 1.98
C LYS A 94 -2.24 -11.69 1.10
N ASN A 95 -2.53 -12.45 0.04
CA ASN A 95 -1.53 -12.95 -0.91
C ASN A 95 -1.34 -12.05 -2.14
N MET A 96 -1.89 -10.85 -2.14
CA MET A 96 -1.79 -9.93 -3.25
C MET A 96 -0.46 -9.15 -3.21
N VAL A 97 0.00 -8.71 -4.38
CA VAL A 97 1.21 -7.87 -4.52
C VAL A 97 0.82 -6.40 -4.40
N TRP A 98 1.14 -5.78 -3.26
CA TRP A 98 0.64 -4.45 -2.89
C TRP A 98 1.38 -3.27 -3.52
N HIS A 99 2.52 -3.49 -4.20
CA HIS A 99 3.19 -2.46 -5.00
C HIS A 99 2.68 -2.37 -6.45
N ARG A 100 1.73 -3.19 -6.87
CA ARG A 100 1.04 -3.04 -8.17
C ARG A 100 -0.04 -1.98 -8.07
N LEU A 101 0.37 -0.72 -7.95
CA LEU A 101 -0.53 0.39 -7.61
C LEU A 101 -1.71 0.55 -8.57
N ASN A 102 -1.57 0.20 -9.86
CA ASN A 102 -2.68 0.25 -10.81
C ASN A 102 -3.80 -0.75 -10.43
N ASP A 103 -3.44 -1.95 -9.98
CA ASP A 103 -4.42 -2.94 -9.51
C ASP A 103 -5.03 -2.50 -8.18
N ILE A 104 -4.21 -1.91 -7.30
CA ILE A 104 -4.61 -1.38 -6.00
C ILE A 104 -5.59 -0.21 -6.15
N ASP A 105 -5.37 0.73 -7.09
CA ASP A 105 -6.32 1.84 -7.34
C ASP A 105 -7.71 1.32 -7.70
N VAL A 106 -7.79 0.30 -8.56
CA VAL A 106 -9.06 -0.32 -8.94
C VAL A 106 -9.77 -0.90 -7.71
N LEU A 107 -9.03 -1.60 -6.84
CA LEU A 107 -9.60 -2.18 -5.61
C LEU A 107 -10.03 -1.09 -4.62
N PHE A 108 -9.18 -0.12 -4.35
CA PHE A 108 -9.50 0.98 -3.43
C PHE A 108 -10.74 1.75 -3.90
N LYS A 109 -10.78 2.10 -5.19
CA LYS A 109 -11.91 2.82 -5.79
C LYS A 109 -13.21 2.02 -5.70
N ASN A 110 -13.19 0.74 -6.09
CA ASN A 110 -14.41 -0.05 -6.21
C ASN A 110 -14.90 -0.62 -4.88
N VAL A 111 -13.99 -0.95 -3.97
CA VAL A 111 -14.30 -1.63 -2.70
C VAL A 111 -14.46 -0.63 -1.57
N ILE A 112 -13.49 0.28 -1.42
CA ILE A 112 -13.47 1.27 -0.34
C ILE A 112 -14.14 2.58 -0.78
N GLY A 113 -14.06 2.93 -2.07
CA GLY A 113 -14.56 4.19 -2.64
C GLY A 113 -13.52 5.32 -2.62
N ILE A 114 -12.25 4.99 -2.52
CA ILE A 114 -11.12 5.93 -2.52
C ILE A 114 -10.37 5.79 -3.84
N LYS A 115 -10.26 6.87 -4.59
CA LYS A 115 -9.36 6.93 -5.75
C LYS A 115 -7.96 7.30 -5.29
N ILE A 116 -6.98 6.49 -5.69
CA ILE A 116 -5.56 6.71 -5.41
C ILE A 116 -4.95 7.58 -6.53
N ASN A 117 -4.15 8.58 -6.15
CA ASN A 117 -3.46 9.45 -7.11
C ASN A 117 -2.02 8.95 -7.32
N ILE A 118 -1.81 8.13 -8.33
CA ILE A 118 -0.50 7.55 -8.65
C ILE A 118 0.26 8.50 -9.56
N SER A 119 1.43 8.99 -9.11
CA SER A 119 2.32 9.82 -9.93
C SER A 119 3.30 8.96 -10.73
N THR A 120 3.81 9.52 -11.83
CA THR A 120 4.86 8.88 -12.64
C THR A 120 6.12 8.64 -11.80
N THR A 121 6.51 9.61 -11.00
CA THR A 121 7.68 9.51 -10.10
C THR A 121 7.53 8.37 -9.08
N LEU A 122 6.32 8.13 -8.56
CA LEU A 122 6.09 6.99 -7.67
C LEU A 122 6.28 5.66 -8.39
N LEU A 123 5.83 5.54 -9.64
CA LEU A 123 6.05 4.35 -10.47
C LEU A 123 7.54 4.15 -10.80
N GLU A 124 8.29 5.22 -11.04
CA GLU A 124 9.75 5.19 -11.22
C GLU A 124 10.45 4.68 -9.95
N ASN A 125 10.06 5.17 -8.78
CA ASN A 125 10.59 4.68 -7.49
C ASN A 125 10.30 3.19 -7.26
N LEU A 126 9.12 2.72 -7.65
CA LEU A 126 8.80 1.28 -7.60
C LEU A 126 9.72 0.45 -8.53
N ASN A 127 10.04 0.98 -9.71
CA ASN A 127 10.97 0.33 -10.63
C ASN A 127 12.41 0.32 -10.07
N ILE A 128 12.86 1.43 -9.47
CA ILE A 128 14.15 1.51 -8.77
C ILE A 128 14.21 0.45 -7.66
N ARG A 129 13.19 0.36 -6.82
CA ARG A 129 13.09 -0.68 -5.78
C ARG A 129 13.13 -2.08 -6.37
N HIS A 130 12.49 -2.32 -7.52
CA HIS A 130 12.55 -3.61 -8.21
C HIS A 130 13.98 -3.96 -8.63
N HIS A 131 14.75 -3.01 -9.15
CA HIS A 131 16.17 -3.21 -9.47
C HIS A 131 17.01 -3.52 -8.22
N ILE A 132 16.78 -2.81 -7.13
CA ILE A 132 17.50 -3.02 -5.88
C ILE A 132 17.25 -4.45 -5.36
N ILE A 133 15.99 -4.87 -5.26
CA ILE A 133 15.62 -6.14 -4.63
C ILE A 133 15.88 -7.36 -5.54
N HIS A 134 15.51 -7.27 -6.81
CA HIS A 134 15.49 -8.43 -7.71
C HIS A 134 16.69 -8.52 -8.64
N ARG A 135 17.48 -7.45 -8.77
CA ARG A 135 18.66 -7.39 -9.63
C ARG A 135 19.93 -6.98 -8.87
N ASN A 136 19.91 -7.13 -7.56
CA ASN A 136 21.05 -6.80 -6.69
C ASN A 136 21.60 -5.38 -6.92
N GLY A 137 20.72 -4.41 -7.21
CA GLY A 137 21.08 -3.01 -7.42
C GLY A 137 21.60 -2.68 -8.81
N TYR A 138 21.24 -3.46 -9.85
CA TYR A 138 21.54 -3.15 -11.23
C TYR A 138 20.26 -2.95 -12.05
N ASP A 139 20.29 -2.02 -13.00
CA ASP A 139 19.20 -1.80 -13.95
C ASP A 139 19.18 -2.89 -15.08
N LEU A 140 18.32 -2.70 -16.08
CA LEU A 140 18.21 -3.62 -17.22
C LEU A 140 19.44 -3.58 -18.14
N GLU A 141 20.11 -2.45 -18.19
CA GLU A 141 21.29 -2.18 -19.00
C GLU A 141 22.59 -2.60 -18.29
N GLY A 142 22.51 -3.05 -17.03
CA GLY A 142 23.65 -3.48 -16.21
C GLY A 142 24.36 -2.33 -15.49
N ASN A 143 23.78 -1.13 -15.45
CA ASN A 143 24.32 -0.02 -14.68
C ASN A 143 23.97 -0.16 -13.20
N LYS A 144 24.89 0.25 -12.33
CA LYS A 144 24.66 0.24 -10.88
C LYS A 144 23.65 1.33 -10.49
N VAL A 145 22.58 0.96 -9.81
CA VAL A 145 21.66 1.90 -9.21
C VAL A 145 22.34 2.52 -7.99
N LEU A 146 22.49 3.83 -7.98
CA LEU A 146 22.99 4.60 -6.84
C LEU A 146 21.81 5.30 -6.16
N ILE A 147 21.82 5.34 -4.83
CA ILE A 147 20.83 6.06 -4.02
C ILE A 147 21.61 6.97 -3.09
N GLU A 148 21.61 8.25 -3.39
CA GLU A 148 22.19 9.28 -2.52
C GLU A 148 21.19 9.65 -1.40
N ASP A 149 21.66 10.35 -0.37
CA ASP A 149 20.81 10.80 0.74
C ASP A 149 19.62 11.62 0.24
N GLN A 150 19.84 12.45 -0.77
CA GLN A 150 18.78 13.28 -1.36
C GLN A 150 17.71 12.45 -2.09
N ASP A 151 18.10 11.35 -2.73
CA ASP A 151 17.17 10.43 -3.41
C ASP A 151 16.29 9.74 -2.36
N LEU A 152 16.88 9.30 -1.24
CA LEU A 152 16.16 8.70 -0.13
C LEU A 152 15.16 9.70 0.48
N GLN A 153 15.59 10.92 0.78
CA GLN A 153 14.72 11.94 1.34
C GLN A 153 13.56 12.32 0.37
N SER A 154 13.86 12.39 -0.92
CA SER A 154 12.85 12.63 -1.95
C SER A 154 11.83 11.48 -2.03
N CYS A 155 12.28 10.24 -1.90
CA CYS A 155 11.42 9.06 -1.84
C CYS A 155 10.52 9.09 -0.60
N ILE A 156 11.07 9.39 0.57
CA ILE A 156 10.33 9.52 1.83
C ILE A 156 9.21 10.57 1.67
N ALA A 157 9.55 11.79 1.24
CA ALA A 157 8.59 12.86 1.06
C ALA A 157 7.47 12.52 0.06
N LEU A 158 7.83 11.87 -1.05
CA LEU A 158 6.87 11.43 -2.07
C LEU A 158 5.90 10.37 -1.53
N VAL A 159 6.43 9.36 -0.84
CA VAL A 159 5.64 8.26 -0.29
C VAL A 159 4.76 8.76 0.87
N ASP A 160 5.29 9.61 1.76
CA ASP A 160 4.49 10.22 2.83
C ASP A 160 3.32 11.03 2.27
N SER A 161 3.57 11.89 1.29
CA SER A 161 2.50 12.66 0.62
C SER A 161 1.43 11.75 -0.01
N PHE A 162 1.84 10.65 -0.63
CA PHE A 162 0.94 9.66 -1.24
C PHE A 162 0.08 8.96 -0.18
N VAL A 163 0.69 8.47 0.89
CA VAL A 163 0.00 7.77 1.98
C VAL A 163 -0.94 8.74 2.72
N PHE A 164 -0.48 9.97 3.00
CA PHE A 164 -1.28 11.00 3.63
C PHE A 164 -2.54 11.39 2.83
N ASP A 165 -2.44 11.50 1.49
CA ASP A 165 -3.61 11.77 0.63
C ASP A 165 -4.67 10.67 0.75
N ILE A 166 -4.24 9.41 0.81
CA ILE A 166 -5.15 8.27 0.97
C ILE A 166 -5.78 8.28 2.37
N ASP A 167 -4.97 8.48 3.41
CA ASP A 167 -5.44 8.51 4.80
C ASP A 167 -6.46 9.62 5.02
N LYS A 168 -6.18 10.81 4.49
CA LYS A 168 -7.12 11.94 4.53
C LYS A 168 -8.47 11.60 3.90
N LYS A 169 -8.47 10.98 2.72
CA LYS A 169 -9.71 10.55 2.05
C LYS A 169 -10.45 9.51 2.88
N TYR A 170 -9.72 8.55 3.47
CA TYR A 170 -10.28 7.52 4.32
C TYR A 170 -10.97 8.09 5.56
N GLN A 171 -10.34 9.02 6.26
CA GLN A 171 -10.89 9.68 7.44
C GLN A 171 -12.15 10.50 7.12
N ILE A 172 -12.12 11.25 6.01
CA ILE A 172 -13.30 12.00 5.55
C ILE A 172 -14.50 11.08 5.30
N GLN A 173 -14.27 9.93 4.63
CA GLN A 173 -15.34 8.94 4.43
C GLN A 173 -15.86 8.33 5.74
N GLY A 174 -14.96 8.07 6.70
CA GLY A 174 -15.33 7.55 8.01
C GLY A 174 -16.23 8.51 8.79
N GLN A 175 -15.98 9.80 8.68
CA GLN A 175 -16.83 10.85 9.29
C GLN A 175 -18.21 10.93 8.62
N MET A 176 -18.27 10.87 7.29
CA MET A 176 -19.53 10.91 6.54
C MET A 176 -20.43 9.68 6.78
N LYS A 177 -19.86 8.53 7.13
CA LYS A 177 -20.62 7.31 7.47
C LYS A 177 -21.25 7.37 8.86
N LYS A 178 -20.84 8.30 9.72
CA LYS A 178 -21.35 8.47 11.11
C LYS A 178 -22.46 9.52 11.22
N LEU A 179 -22.72 10.27 10.17
CA LEU A 179 -23.81 11.24 10.03
C LEU A 179 -25.03 10.60 9.35
#